data_631b49545e63147be7fdde2e736d2102
#
_entry.id   631b49545e63147be7fdde2e736d2102
#
_cell.length_a   1.000
_cell.length_b   1.000
_cell.length_c   1.000
_cell.angle_alpha   90.00
_cell.angle_beta   90.00
_cell.angle_gamma   90.00
#
_symmetry.space_group_name_H-M   'P 1'
#
loop_
_entity.id
_entity.type
_entity.pdbx_description
1 polymer ?
#
loop_
_entity_poly.entity_id
_entity_poly.type
_entity_poly.pdbx_seq_one_letter_code
_entity_poly.pdbx_strand_id
1 'polypeptide(L)'
;MARKLAPMHPGEVLREEFLLPLGLSPGALAKACGVPRTRIERLSNEATGVTADTALRLSKVFGTSPELWLNLQADYDIQTAKRQIGR
;
A
#
# COMPACT_ATOMS: atom_id res chain seq x y z
N MET A 1 22.66 4.95 -0.86
CA MET A 1 21.63 5.37 0.03
C MET A 1 21.18 4.25 0.96
N ALA A 2 20.78 4.62 2.13
CA ALA A 2 20.39 3.63 3.11
C ALA A 2 19.13 2.90 2.68
N ARG A 3 19.12 1.62 2.89
CA ARG A 3 17.95 0.79 2.59
C ARG A 3 17.38 0.26 3.87
N LYS A 4 16.07 0.17 3.91
CA LYS A 4 15.43 -0.47 5.03
C LYS A 4 15.73 -1.95 4.97
N LEU A 5 16.07 -2.51 6.10
CA LEU A 5 16.24 -3.95 6.21
C LEU A 5 14.91 -4.63 6.46
N ALA A 6 13.96 -3.91 7.05
CA ALA A 6 12.63 -4.43 7.26
C ALA A 6 11.84 -4.38 5.95
N PRO A 7 10.90 -5.31 5.75
CA PRO A 7 10.06 -5.28 4.54
C PRO A 7 9.22 -4.01 4.51
N MET A 8 8.98 -3.51 3.30
CA MET A 8 8.22 -2.29 3.11
C MET A 8 6.75 -2.65 2.87
N HIS A 9 5.89 -2.18 3.76
CA HIS A 9 4.46 -2.41 3.64
C HIS A 9 3.90 -1.58 2.47
N PRO A 10 2.96 -2.12 1.68
CA PRO A 10 2.39 -1.32 0.58
C PRO A 10 1.73 -0.03 1.04
N GLY A 11 1.23 0.02 2.28
CA GLY A 11 0.70 1.25 2.84
C GLY A 11 1.76 2.33 3.01
N GLU A 12 2.99 1.93 3.32
CA GLU A 12 4.09 2.87 3.40
C GLU A 12 4.38 3.46 2.02
N VAL A 13 4.40 2.63 0.99
CA VAL A 13 4.60 3.10 -0.38
C VAL A 13 3.49 4.06 -0.77
N LEU A 14 2.24 3.71 -0.46
CA LEU A 14 1.11 4.58 -0.75
C LEU A 14 1.28 5.94 -0.08
N ARG A 15 1.61 5.95 1.20
CA ARG A 15 1.76 7.18 1.97
C ARG A 15 2.93 8.03 1.49
N GLU A 16 4.11 7.41 1.36
CA GLU A 16 5.35 8.15 1.12
C GLU A 16 5.54 8.50 -0.34
N GLU A 17 5.11 7.65 -1.25
CA GLU A 17 5.39 7.84 -2.67
C GLU A 17 4.23 8.45 -3.45
N PHE A 18 3.03 8.43 -2.89
CA PHE A 18 1.84 8.92 -3.59
C PHE A 18 1.11 10.01 -2.81
N LEU A 19 0.68 9.72 -1.59
CA LEU A 19 -0.14 10.69 -0.86
C LEU A 19 0.63 11.97 -0.53
N LEU A 20 1.81 11.83 0.07
CA LEU A 20 2.59 12.99 0.47
C LEU A 20 3.07 13.81 -0.74
N PRO A 21 3.68 13.20 -1.76
CA PRO A 21 4.14 14.00 -2.90
C PRO A 21 3.00 14.70 -3.65
N LEU A 22 1.82 14.09 -3.69
CA LEU A 22 0.69 14.66 -4.40
C LEU A 22 -0.15 15.60 -3.54
N GLY A 23 0.17 15.71 -2.25
CA GLY A 23 -0.64 16.49 -1.33
C GLY A 23 -2.06 15.97 -1.21
N LEU A 24 -2.20 14.64 -1.30
CA LEU A 24 -3.50 14.00 -1.34
C LEU A 24 -3.82 13.36 0.00
N SER A 25 -4.97 13.70 0.58
CA SER A 25 -5.37 13.11 1.84
C SER A 25 -5.95 11.71 1.60
N PRO A 26 -5.91 10.84 2.64
CA PRO A 26 -6.56 9.54 2.52
C PRO A 26 -8.04 9.65 2.17
N GLY A 27 -8.73 10.66 2.71
CA GLY A 27 -10.14 10.87 2.40
C GLY A 27 -10.38 11.22 0.94
N ALA A 28 -9.53 12.08 0.38
CA ALA A 28 -9.66 12.45 -1.03
C ALA A 28 -9.38 11.24 -1.93
N LEU A 29 -8.37 10.44 -1.58
CA LEU A 29 -8.08 9.24 -2.35
C LEU A 29 -9.24 8.24 -2.26
N ALA A 30 -9.79 8.06 -1.06
CA ALA A 30 -10.91 7.14 -0.88
C ALA A 30 -12.09 7.54 -1.76
N LYS A 31 -12.37 8.84 -1.83
CA LYS A 31 -13.44 9.35 -2.67
C LYS A 31 -13.17 9.04 -4.14
N ALA A 32 -11.94 9.24 -4.58
CA ALA A 32 -11.57 8.95 -5.97
C ALA A 32 -11.67 7.47 -6.27
N CYS A 33 -11.37 6.62 -5.29
CA CYS A 33 -11.45 5.17 -5.45
C CYS A 33 -12.86 4.61 -5.29
N GLY A 34 -13.77 5.40 -4.74
CA GLY A 34 -15.13 4.92 -4.48
C GLY A 34 -15.20 3.95 -3.31
N VAL A 35 -14.38 4.16 -2.28
CA VAL A 35 -14.36 3.30 -1.10
C VAL A 35 -14.48 4.16 0.15
N PRO A 36 -14.83 3.54 1.30
CA PRO A 36 -14.86 4.30 2.55
C PRO A 36 -13.48 4.84 2.91
N ARG A 37 -13.45 6.02 3.51
CA ARG A 37 -12.19 6.65 3.92
C ARG A 37 -11.38 5.74 4.84
N THR A 38 -12.06 5.03 5.73
CA THR A 38 -11.38 4.15 6.67
C THR A 38 -10.54 3.08 5.97
N ARG A 39 -10.98 2.59 4.79
CA ARG A 39 -10.20 1.60 4.06
C ARG A 39 -8.82 2.16 3.69
N ILE A 40 -8.78 3.39 3.19
CA ILE A 40 -7.52 4.01 2.79
C ILE A 40 -6.70 4.42 4.01
N GLU A 41 -7.35 4.94 5.05
CA GLU A 41 -6.65 5.29 6.28
C GLU A 41 -5.96 4.08 6.89
N ARG A 42 -6.66 2.96 6.97
CA ARG A 42 -6.08 1.74 7.55
C ARG A 42 -4.92 1.23 6.71
N LEU A 43 -5.06 1.29 5.38
CA LEU A 43 -3.97 0.87 4.50
C LEU A 43 -2.76 1.78 4.67
N SER A 44 -2.95 3.10 4.62
CA SER A 44 -1.83 4.04 4.74
C SER A 44 -1.16 3.99 6.11
N ASN A 45 -1.90 3.55 7.14
CA ASN A 45 -1.34 3.35 8.47
C ASN A 45 -0.80 1.95 8.66
N GLU A 46 -0.76 1.15 7.60
CA GLU A 46 -0.22 -0.22 7.62
C GLU A 46 -0.99 -1.15 8.54
N ALA A 47 -2.25 -0.82 8.82
CA ALA A 47 -3.11 -1.63 9.66
C ALA A 47 -3.79 -2.75 8.89
N THR A 48 -3.78 -2.68 7.58
CA THR A 48 -4.37 -3.71 6.73
C THR A 48 -3.55 -3.83 5.45
N GLY A 49 -3.75 -4.90 4.71
CA GLY A 49 -3.02 -5.12 3.46
C GLY A 49 -3.82 -4.69 2.24
N VAL A 50 -3.22 -4.91 1.07
CA VAL A 50 -3.85 -4.61 -0.22
C VAL A 50 -4.49 -5.89 -0.76
N THR A 51 -5.78 -5.78 -1.08
CA THR A 51 -6.49 -6.85 -1.78
C THR A 51 -6.54 -6.53 -3.27
N ALA A 52 -6.99 -7.49 -4.07
CA ALA A 52 -7.13 -7.28 -5.51
C ALA A 52 -8.09 -6.12 -5.80
N ASP A 53 -9.17 -6.00 -5.02
CA ASP A 53 -10.11 -4.90 -5.19
C ASP A 53 -9.42 -3.55 -4.99
N THR A 54 -8.68 -3.42 -3.90
CA THR A 54 -7.98 -2.17 -3.61
C THR A 54 -6.90 -1.89 -4.65
N ALA A 55 -6.17 -2.94 -5.07
CA ALA A 55 -5.12 -2.77 -6.08
C ALA A 55 -5.70 -2.24 -7.39
N LEU A 56 -6.84 -2.78 -7.82
CA LEU A 56 -7.49 -2.32 -9.04
C LEU A 56 -7.92 -0.86 -8.92
N ARG A 57 -8.48 -0.48 -7.78
CA ARG A 57 -8.95 0.89 -7.58
C ARG A 57 -7.80 1.89 -7.52
N LEU A 58 -6.71 1.53 -6.84
CA LEU A 58 -5.53 2.39 -6.77
C LEU A 58 -4.91 2.55 -8.15
N SER A 59 -4.85 1.48 -8.93
CA SER A 59 -4.23 1.54 -10.25
C SER A 59 -5.00 2.47 -11.18
N LYS A 60 -6.32 2.52 -11.06
CA LYS A 60 -7.12 3.43 -11.88
C LYS A 60 -6.85 4.88 -11.53
N VAL A 61 -6.66 5.19 -10.26
CA VAL A 61 -6.44 6.57 -9.82
C VAL A 61 -5.02 7.03 -10.18
N PHE A 62 -4.03 6.18 -9.96
CA PHE A 62 -2.62 6.57 -10.11
C PHE A 62 -2.00 6.19 -11.44
N GLY A 63 -2.69 5.41 -12.25
CA GLY A 63 -2.13 4.98 -13.53
C GLY A 63 -1.06 3.91 -13.39
N THR A 64 -1.01 3.24 -12.24
CA THR A 64 -0.10 2.11 -12.03
C THR A 64 -0.80 0.82 -12.45
N SER A 65 -0.04 -0.28 -12.50
CA SER A 65 -0.67 -1.58 -12.70
C SER A 65 -1.19 -2.10 -11.36
N PRO A 66 -2.26 -2.89 -11.37
CA PRO A 66 -2.70 -3.52 -10.12
C PRO A 66 -1.65 -4.48 -9.56
N GLU A 67 -0.85 -5.10 -10.46
CA GLU A 67 0.21 -6.00 -10.04
C GLU A 67 1.26 -5.31 -9.18
N LEU A 68 1.52 -4.02 -9.41
CA LEU A 68 2.45 -3.29 -8.57
C LEU A 68 2.06 -3.42 -7.10
N TRP A 69 0.80 -3.15 -6.81
CA TRP A 69 0.32 -3.17 -5.42
C TRP A 69 0.30 -4.57 -4.83
N LEU A 70 -0.12 -5.56 -5.64
CA LEU A 70 -0.17 -6.94 -5.18
C LEU A 70 1.22 -7.52 -4.99
N ASN A 71 2.18 -7.13 -5.83
CA ASN A 71 3.56 -7.57 -5.66
C ASN A 71 4.19 -6.98 -4.41
N LEU A 72 3.89 -5.72 -4.11
CA LEU A 72 4.36 -5.11 -2.86
C LEU A 72 3.81 -5.88 -1.66
N GLN A 73 2.54 -6.25 -1.71
CA GLN A 73 1.93 -7.00 -0.63
C GLN A 73 2.55 -8.39 -0.50
N ALA A 74 2.71 -9.09 -1.61
CA ALA A 74 3.28 -10.43 -1.59
C ALA A 74 4.71 -10.41 -1.06
N ASP A 75 5.49 -9.43 -1.49
CA ASP A 75 6.87 -9.32 -1.04
C ASP A 75 6.92 -9.04 0.47
N TYR A 76 6.07 -8.14 0.94
CA TYR A 76 5.97 -7.86 2.36
C TYR A 76 5.62 -9.12 3.15
N ASP A 77 4.63 -9.86 2.67
CA ASP A 77 4.18 -11.08 3.34
C ASP A 77 5.27 -12.13 3.38
N ILE A 78 5.99 -12.30 2.27
CA ILE A 78 7.06 -13.28 2.18
C ILE A 78 8.21 -12.91 3.12
N GLN A 79 8.62 -11.64 3.13
CA GLN A 79 9.71 -11.21 3.98
C GLN A 79 9.35 -11.33 5.45
N THR A 80 8.11 -11.01 5.79
CA THR A 80 7.63 -11.13 7.16
C THR A 80 7.61 -12.60 7.59
N ALA A 81 7.12 -13.48 6.74
CA ALA A 81 7.07 -14.91 7.04
C ALA A 81 8.47 -15.48 7.20
N LYS A 82 9.42 -15.05 6.35
CA LYS A 82 10.81 -15.50 6.47
C LYS A 82 11.41 -15.14 7.83
N ARG A 83 11.10 -13.94 8.31
CA ARG A 83 11.61 -13.49 9.61
C ARG A 83 11.08 -14.35 10.75
N GLN A 84 9.82 -14.77 10.63
CA GLN A 84 9.20 -15.59 11.67
C GLN A 84 9.69 -17.04 11.60
N ILE A 85 9.84 -17.59 10.42
CA ILE A 85 10.22 -18.99 10.24
C ILE A 85 11.71 -19.20 10.38
N GLY A 86 12.50 -18.24 9.96
CA GLY A 86 13.95 -18.36 9.94
C GLY A 86 14.65 -18.24 11.27
N ARG A 87 13.89 -18.14 12.37
CA ARG A 87 14.47 -17.96 13.69
C ARG A 87 15.07 -19.23 14.25
#